data_958a3df98e0c7a263f3ce6c36389106b
#
_entry.id   958a3df98e0c7a263f3ce6c36389106b
#
_cell.length_a   1.000
_cell.length_b   1.000
_cell.length_c   1.000
_cell.angle_alpha   90.00
_cell.angle_beta   90.00
_cell.angle_gamma   90.00
#
_symmetry.space_group_name_H-M   'P 1'
#
loop_
_entity.id
_entity.type
_entity.pdbx_description
1 polymer ?
#
loop_
_entity_poly.entity_id
_entity_poly.type
_entity_poly.pdbx_seq_one_letter_code
_entity_poly.pdbx_strand_id
1 'polypeptide(L)'
;MSWTEILGFATGALCVWLVARQHVANWPIGIANNIFFIVLFAQSGLYADAGLQFVFIALAAYGWWSWTHGGGPGTAEALPVRRTTRTEWAWLAAAGAVGVLGLTLLLSRCTDSTVPFWDALTTGLSLMATYGQCRKLVESWWLWIAADLVYIPLYAYKGLYLTSGLYVGFLALCVVGLLGWRRTLPTRGARTAAAAEATA
;
A
#
# COMPACT_ATOMS: atom_id res chain seq x y z
N MET A 1 -8.40 -17.00 16.75
CA MET A 1 -7.49 -16.79 15.62
C MET A 1 -6.85 -18.10 15.21
N SER A 2 -6.89 -18.43 13.96
CA SER A 2 -6.11 -19.54 13.39
C SER A 2 -4.63 -19.14 13.34
N TRP A 3 -3.73 -20.13 13.34
CA TRP A 3 -2.30 -19.90 13.15
C TRP A 3 -2.00 -19.18 11.83
N THR A 4 -2.84 -19.41 10.81
CA THR A 4 -2.75 -18.74 9.51
C THR A 4 -3.03 -17.24 9.59
N GLU A 5 -4.01 -16.82 10.39
CA GLU A 5 -4.29 -15.40 10.62
C GLU A 5 -3.13 -14.73 11.35
N ILE A 6 -2.59 -15.36 12.40
CA ILE A 6 -1.44 -14.83 13.16
C ILE A 6 -0.22 -14.63 12.23
N LEU A 7 0.09 -15.64 11.41
CA LEU A 7 1.20 -15.55 10.45
C LEU A 7 0.96 -14.46 9.40
N GLY A 8 -0.26 -14.35 8.88
CA GLY A 8 -0.62 -13.31 7.92
C GLY A 8 -0.44 -11.90 8.49
N PHE A 9 -0.91 -11.66 9.71
CA PHE A 9 -0.74 -10.37 10.39
C PHE A 9 0.71 -10.08 10.75
N ALA A 10 1.45 -11.06 11.27
CA ALA A 10 2.85 -10.88 11.64
C ALA A 10 3.72 -10.53 10.41
N THR A 11 3.51 -11.24 9.30
CA THR A 11 4.22 -10.97 8.04
C THR A 11 3.79 -9.63 7.43
N GLY A 12 2.51 -9.27 7.52
CA GLY A 12 2.01 -7.96 7.12
C GLY A 12 2.65 -6.82 7.92
N ALA A 13 2.67 -6.93 9.26
CA ALA A 13 3.31 -5.95 10.13
C ALA A 13 4.82 -5.81 9.85
N LEU A 14 5.50 -6.95 9.60
CA LEU A 14 6.90 -6.95 9.19
C LEU A 14 7.09 -6.22 7.86
N CYS A 15 6.23 -6.44 6.86
CA CYS A 15 6.28 -5.71 5.59
C CYS A 15 6.14 -4.20 5.80
N VAL A 16 5.13 -3.75 6.56
CA VAL A 16 4.93 -2.32 6.84
C VAL A 16 6.13 -1.71 7.56
N TRP A 17 6.69 -2.42 8.54
CA TRP A 17 7.89 -1.98 9.26
C TRP A 17 9.10 -1.87 8.32
N LEU A 18 9.32 -2.85 7.43
CA LEU A 18 10.41 -2.83 6.44
C LEU A 18 10.24 -1.68 5.44
N VAL A 19 9.00 -1.41 4.97
CA VAL A 19 8.70 -0.25 4.13
C VAL A 19 9.03 1.05 4.86
N ALA A 20 8.63 1.19 6.13
CA ALA A 20 8.94 2.37 6.95
C ALA A 20 10.45 2.59 7.08
N ARG A 21 11.24 1.50 7.12
CA ARG A 21 12.71 1.51 7.11
C ARG A 21 13.33 1.60 5.72
N GLN A 22 12.52 1.71 4.67
CA GLN A 22 12.95 1.72 3.26
C GLN A 22 13.79 0.48 2.87
N HIS A 23 13.56 -0.65 3.52
CA HIS A 23 14.32 -1.87 3.27
C HIS A 23 13.69 -2.69 2.14
N VAL A 24 14.49 -3.03 1.12
CA VAL A 24 14.01 -3.70 -0.12
C VAL A 24 13.40 -5.08 0.14
N ALA A 25 13.76 -5.75 1.23
CA ALA A 25 13.22 -7.07 1.58
C ALA A 25 11.69 -7.07 1.84
N ASN A 26 11.07 -5.89 2.01
CA ASN A 26 9.61 -5.81 2.10
C ASN A 26 8.92 -6.42 0.87
N TRP A 27 9.50 -6.27 -0.33
CA TRP A 27 8.90 -6.72 -1.59
C TRP A 27 8.84 -8.24 -1.72
N PRO A 28 9.97 -9.00 -1.61
CA PRO A 28 9.90 -10.46 -1.68
C PRO A 28 9.09 -11.07 -0.52
N ILE A 29 9.14 -10.50 0.69
CA ILE A 29 8.31 -10.96 1.82
C ILE A 29 6.84 -10.69 1.52
N GLY A 30 6.50 -9.53 0.98
CA GLY A 30 5.14 -9.19 0.56
C GLY A 30 4.62 -10.10 -0.54
N ILE A 31 5.43 -10.45 -1.55
CA ILE A 31 5.07 -11.42 -2.58
C ILE A 31 4.77 -12.78 -1.95
N ALA A 32 5.64 -13.28 -1.06
CA ALA A 32 5.41 -14.55 -0.37
C ALA A 32 4.12 -14.54 0.46
N ASN A 33 3.85 -13.43 1.16
CA ASN A 33 2.62 -13.24 1.92
C ASN A 33 1.38 -13.24 1.00
N ASN A 34 1.41 -12.56 -0.14
CA ASN A 34 0.31 -12.55 -1.11
C ASN A 34 0.07 -13.94 -1.71
N ILE A 35 1.12 -14.72 -2.01
CA ILE A 35 0.98 -16.10 -2.48
C ILE A 35 0.29 -16.96 -1.41
N PHE A 36 0.67 -16.80 -0.15
CA PHE A 36 0.01 -17.48 0.96
C PHE A 36 -1.49 -17.13 1.02
N PHE A 37 -1.85 -15.86 0.88
CA PHE A 37 -3.25 -15.43 0.88
C PHE A 37 -4.03 -15.91 -0.36
N ILE A 38 -3.40 -16.04 -1.54
CA ILE A 38 -4.04 -16.67 -2.71
C ILE A 38 -4.52 -18.07 -2.36
N VAL A 39 -3.64 -18.89 -1.78
CA VAL A 39 -3.99 -20.28 -1.41
C VAL A 39 -5.11 -20.28 -0.36
N LEU A 40 -4.99 -19.46 0.67
CA LEU A 40 -5.97 -19.36 1.76
C LEU A 40 -7.35 -18.94 1.23
N PHE A 41 -7.43 -17.90 0.43
CA PHE A 41 -8.67 -17.38 -0.12
C PHE A 41 -9.31 -18.34 -1.13
N ALA A 42 -8.49 -18.96 -1.99
CA ALA A 42 -8.99 -19.98 -2.93
C ALA A 42 -9.60 -21.19 -2.21
N GLN A 43 -8.95 -21.67 -1.14
CA GLN A 43 -9.47 -22.76 -0.31
C GLN A 43 -10.77 -22.38 0.43
N SER A 44 -10.94 -21.10 0.74
CA SER A 44 -12.13 -20.56 1.39
C SER A 44 -13.24 -20.18 0.39
N GLY A 45 -13.05 -20.38 -0.92
CA GLY A 45 -14.00 -19.99 -1.98
C GLY A 45 -14.04 -18.49 -2.28
N LEU A 46 -13.12 -17.70 -1.71
CA LEU A 46 -13.01 -16.24 -1.87
C LEU A 46 -12.17 -15.89 -3.11
N TYR A 47 -12.66 -16.28 -4.30
CA TYR A 47 -11.89 -16.15 -5.54
C TYR A 47 -11.60 -14.72 -5.97
N ALA A 48 -12.48 -13.75 -5.63
CA ALA A 48 -12.25 -12.33 -5.90
C ALA A 48 -11.07 -11.79 -5.08
N ASP A 49 -10.99 -12.15 -3.79
CA ASP A 49 -9.89 -11.78 -2.90
C ASP A 49 -8.58 -12.45 -3.33
N ALA A 50 -8.64 -13.74 -3.74
CA ALA A 50 -7.48 -14.43 -4.31
C ALA A 50 -7.01 -13.74 -5.61
N GLY A 51 -7.93 -13.29 -6.48
CA GLY A 51 -7.63 -12.53 -7.69
C GLY A 51 -6.94 -11.20 -7.41
N LEU A 52 -7.38 -10.49 -6.36
CA LEU A 52 -6.77 -9.23 -5.92
C LEU A 52 -5.30 -9.40 -5.50
N GLN A 53 -4.93 -10.53 -4.91
CA GLN A 53 -3.54 -10.79 -4.52
C GLN A 53 -2.58 -10.82 -5.73
N PHE A 54 -3.03 -11.24 -6.91
CA PHE A 54 -2.20 -11.17 -8.13
C PHE A 54 -1.88 -9.73 -8.51
N VAL A 55 -2.82 -8.80 -8.31
CA VAL A 55 -2.58 -7.37 -8.54
C VAL A 55 -1.54 -6.84 -7.56
N PHE A 56 -1.64 -7.21 -6.27
CA PHE A 56 -0.63 -6.84 -5.28
C PHE A 56 0.74 -7.44 -5.56
N ILE A 57 0.82 -8.69 -6.06
CA ILE A 57 2.09 -9.31 -6.49
C ILE A 57 2.70 -8.52 -7.66
N ALA A 58 1.91 -8.14 -8.66
CA ALA A 58 2.39 -7.33 -9.78
C ALA A 58 2.93 -5.97 -9.32
N LEU A 59 2.21 -5.29 -8.40
CA LEU A 59 2.68 -4.05 -7.79
C LEU A 59 3.95 -4.27 -6.95
N ALA A 60 4.04 -5.35 -6.20
CA ALA A 60 5.22 -5.67 -5.39
C ALA A 60 6.45 -5.96 -6.28
N ALA A 61 6.29 -6.68 -7.38
CA ALA A 61 7.35 -6.91 -8.36
C ALA A 61 7.81 -5.59 -9.01
N TYR A 62 6.86 -4.72 -9.38
CA TYR A 62 7.15 -3.37 -9.86
C TYR A 62 7.88 -2.53 -8.81
N GLY A 63 7.44 -2.56 -7.55
CA GLY A 63 8.07 -1.84 -6.44
C GLY A 63 9.49 -2.33 -6.19
N TRP A 64 9.71 -3.65 -6.23
CA TRP A 64 11.04 -4.23 -6.10
C TRP A 64 11.97 -3.74 -7.20
N TRP A 65 11.53 -3.83 -8.45
CA TRP A 65 12.28 -3.31 -9.58
C TRP A 65 12.55 -1.81 -9.44
N SER A 66 11.54 -1.01 -9.11
CA SER A 66 11.64 0.44 -8.96
C SER A 66 12.61 0.85 -7.84
N TRP A 67 12.61 0.15 -6.70
CA TRP A 67 13.50 0.47 -5.58
C TRP A 67 14.96 0.08 -5.84
N THR A 68 15.18 -0.91 -6.68
CA THR A 68 16.54 -1.40 -7.02
C THR A 68 17.14 -0.70 -8.24
N HIS A 69 16.30 -0.18 -9.17
CA HIS A 69 16.77 0.39 -10.44
C HIS A 69 16.29 1.84 -10.69
N GLY A 70 15.50 2.40 -9.80
CA GLY A 70 14.81 3.69 -10.03
C GLY A 70 15.61 4.93 -9.70
N GLY A 71 16.89 4.83 -9.30
CA GLY A 71 17.73 5.96 -8.89
C GLY A 71 18.27 6.84 -10.05
N GLY A 72 18.02 6.47 -11.30
CA GLY A 72 18.45 7.19 -12.50
C GLY A 72 19.42 6.38 -13.37
N PRO A 73 19.58 6.75 -14.66
CA PRO A 73 20.48 6.07 -15.58
C PRO A 73 21.94 6.20 -15.10
N GLY A 74 22.59 5.06 -14.81
CA GLY A 74 24.00 5.02 -14.47
C GLY A 74 24.35 5.29 -13.01
N THR A 75 23.38 5.50 -12.12
CA THR A 75 23.62 5.64 -10.68
C THR A 75 23.25 4.36 -9.95
N ALA A 76 24.14 3.88 -9.08
CA ALA A 76 23.86 2.81 -8.12
C ALA A 76 23.00 3.33 -6.94
N GLU A 77 22.42 4.51 -7.06
CA GLU A 77 21.65 5.15 -5.99
C GLU A 77 20.24 4.57 -5.90
N ALA A 78 19.83 4.29 -4.66
CA ALA A 78 18.48 3.84 -4.37
C ALA A 78 17.45 4.95 -4.70
N LEU A 79 16.26 4.56 -5.19
CA LEU A 79 15.17 5.48 -5.45
C LEU A 79 14.92 6.42 -4.25
N PRO A 80 14.99 7.76 -4.41
CA PRO A 80 14.81 8.70 -3.31
C PRO A 80 13.32 8.84 -2.93
N VAL A 81 13.05 9.11 -1.65
CA VAL A 81 11.72 9.52 -1.19
C VAL A 81 11.41 10.92 -1.73
N ARG A 82 10.23 11.07 -2.31
CA ARG A 82 9.78 12.34 -2.88
C ARG A 82 8.30 12.62 -2.59
N ARG A 83 7.88 13.85 -2.86
CA ARG A 83 6.47 14.23 -2.82
C ARG A 83 5.76 13.91 -4.13
N THR A 84 4.48 13.63 -4.03
CA THR A 84 3.59 13.45 -5.18
C THR A 84 3.36 14.77 -5.88
N THR A 85 3.51 14.81 -7.20
CA THR A 85 3.21 16.00 -8.02
C THR A 85 1.70 16.21 -8.16
N ARG A 86 1.28 17.43 -8.54
CA ARG A 86 -0.15 17.73 -8.75
C ARG A 86 -0.76 16.85 -9.85
N THR A 87 0.01 16.59 -10.92
CA THR A 87 -0.43 15.73 -12.02
C THR A 87 -0.58 14.28 -11.58
N GLU A 88 0.37 13.76 -10.81
CA GLU A 88 0.27 12.40 -10.24
C GLU A 88 -0.94 12.28 -9.30
N TRP A 89 -1.21 13.30 -8.47
CA TRP A 89 -2.41 13.32 -7.63
C TRP A 89 -3.70 13.30 -8.46
N ALA A 90 -3.77 14.07 -9.54
CA ALA A 90 -4.94 14.09 -10.42
C ALA A 90 -5.19 12.71 -11.05
N TRP A 91 -4.13 12.06 -11.57
CA TRP A 91 -4.22 10.71 -12.11
C TRP A 91 -4.58 9.65 -11.06
N LEU A 92 -3.96 9.69 -9.88
CA LEU A 92 -4.27 8.76 -8.79
C LEU A 92 -5.72 8.93 -8.32
N ALA A 93 -6.17 10.17 -8.17
CA ALA A 93 -7.56 10.45 -7.75
C ALA A 93 -8.57 9.98 -8.82
N ALA A 94 -8.31 10.24 -10.11
CA ALA A 94 -9.17 9.80 -11.20
C ALA A 94 -9.20 8.27 -11.30
N ALA A 95 -8.03 7.62 -11.31
CA ALA A 95 -7.93 6.16 -11.35
C ALA A 95 -8.56 5.51 -10.11
N GLY A 96 -8.33 6.09 -8.93
CA GLY A 96 -8.93 5.64 -7.68
C GLY A 96 -10.45 5.74 -7.69
N ALA A 97 -11.00 6.88 -8.13
CA ALA A 97 -12.45 7.08 -8.22
C ALA A 97 -13.11 6.08 -9.19
N VAL A 98 -12.52 5.91 -10.38
CA VAL A 98 -13.00 4.94 -11.38
C VAL A 98 -12.89 3.50 -10.84
N GLY A 99 -11.76 3.17 -10.21
CA GLY A 99 -11.53 1.85 -9.61
C GLY A 99 -12.51 1.54 -8.48
N VAL A 100 -12.71 2.47 -7.55
CA VAL A 100 -13.68 2.32 -6.45
C VAL A 100 -15.09 2.16 -6.99
N LEU A 101 -15.50 2.99 -7.95
CA LEU A 101 -16.82 2.88 -8.56
C LEU A 101 -17.02 1.53 -9.27
N GLY A 102 -16.05 1.11 -10.08
CA GLY A 102 -16.07 -0.16 -10.79
C GLY A 102 -16.10 -1.35 -9.82
N LEU A 103 -15.26 -1.35 -8.79
CA LEU A 103 -15.26 -2.38 -7.74
C LEU A 103 -16.56 -2.40 -6.95
N THR A 104 -17.12 -1.23 -6.60
CA THR A 104 -18.42 -1.16 -5.90
C THR A 104 -19.51 -1.82 -6.73
N LEU A 105 -19.58 -1.51 -8.04
CA LEU A 105 -20.54 -2.13 -8.95
C LEU A 105 -20.32 -3.63 -9.11
N LEU A 106 -19.06 -4.06 -9.21
CA LEU A 106 -18.71 -5.47 -9.30
C LEU A 106 -19.11 -6.22 -8.03
N LEU A 107 -18.69 -5.73 -6.86
CA LEU A 107 -18.98 -6.36 -5.57
C LEU A 107 -20.49 -6.41 -5.28
N SER A 108 -21.24 -5.36 -5.61
CA SER A 108 -22.66 -5.32 -5.39
C SER A 108 -23.48 -6.24 -6.30
N ARG A 109 -22.93 -6.65 -7.46
CA ARG A 109 -23.63 -7.49 -8.43
C ARG A 109 -23.14 -8.97 -8.45
N CYS A 110 -21.89 -9.19 -8.05
CA CYS A 110 -21.21 -10.47 -8.21
C CYS A 110 -20.83 -11.14 -6.89
N THR A 111 -21.06 -10.48 -5.74
CA THR A 111 -20.71 -11.01 -4.42
C THR A 111 -21.82 -10.75 -3.40
N ASP A 112 -21.79 -11.48 -2.29
CA ASP A 112 -22.67 -11.31 -1.14
C ASP A 112 -22.15 -10.29 -0.12
N SER A 113 -21.29 -9.34 -0.56
CA SER A 113 -20.77 -8.31 0.34
C SER A 113 -21.89 -7.47 0.91
N THR A 114 -21.92 -7.34 2.24
CA THR A 114 -22.90 -6.51 2.96
C THR A 114 -22.54 -5.03 2.92
N VAL A 115 -21.32 -4.67 2.54
CA VAL A 115 -20.76 -3.32 2.54
C VAL A 115 -19.90 -3.02 1.30
N PRO A 116 -20.42 -3.24 0.06
CA PRO A 116 -19.62 -3.22 -1.17
C PRO A 116 -18.82 -1.94 -1.39
N PHE A 117 -19.39 -0.78 -1.05
CA PHE A 117 -18.72 0.51 -1.18
C PHE A 117 -17.50 0.61 -0.26
N TRP A 118 -17.63 0.19 0.99
CA TRP A 118 -16.53 0.27 1.96
C TRP A 118 -15.39 -0.70 1.61
N ASP A 119 -15.74 -1.91 1.17
CA ASP A 119 -14.76 -2.91 0.69
C ASP A 119 -14.04 -2.39 -0.57
N ALA A 120 -14.76 -1.78 -1.52
CA ALA A 120 -14.17 -1.17 -2.71
C ALA A 120 -13.29 0.04 -2.39
N LEU A 121 -13.73 0.90 -1.47
CA LEU A 121 -12.99 2.09 -1.05
C LEU A 121 -11.65 1.71 -0.41
N THR A 122 -11.67 0.78 0.54
CA THR A 122 -10.44 0.34 1.21
C THR A 122 -9.49 -0.37 0.24
N THR A 123 -10.00 -1.19 -0.68
CA THR A 123 -9.20 -1.81 -1.75
C THR A 123 -8.57 -0.76 -2.66
N GLY A 124 -9.34 0.24 -3.11
CA GLY A 124 -8.84 1.33 -3.94
C GLY A 124 -7.76 2.14 -3.25
N LEU A 125 -7.97 2.51 -1.97
CA LEU A 125 -6.96 3.21 -1.16
C LEU A 125 -5.68 2.37 -1.01
N SER A 126 -5.80 1.07 -0.75
CA SER A 126 -4.66 0.15 -0.60
C SER A 126 -3.86 0.01 -1.89
N LEU A 127 -4.52 -0.10 -3.05
CA LEU A 127 -3.84 -0.16 -4.35
C LEU A 127 -3.10 1.14 -4.66
N MET A 128 -3.73 2.30 -4.45
CA MET A 128 -3.10 3.60 -4.65
C MET A 128 -1.93 3.80 -3.68
N ALA A 129 -2.07 3.41 -2.43
CA ALA A 129 -1.03 3.49 -1.41
C ALA A 129 0.17 2.59 -1.78
N THR A 130 -0.09 1.34 -2.20
CA THR A 130 0.95 0.40 -2.64
C THR A 130 1.70 0.95 -3.86
N TYR A 131 0.98 1.47 -4.88
CA TYR A 131 1.62 2.13 -6.02
C TYR A 131 2.48 3.32 -5.57
N GLY A 132 1.97 4.16 -4.67
CA GLY A 132 2.72 5.27 -4.10
C GLY A 132 3.99 4.82 -3.38
N GLN A 133 3.95 3.70 -2.66
CA GLN A 133 5.14 3.10 -2.03
C GLN A 133 6.12 2.57 -3.07
N CYS A 134 5.67 1.97 -4.18
CA CYS A 134 6.54 1.57 -5.28
C CYS A 134 7.36 2.74 -5.84
N ARG A 135 6.79 3.95 -5.85
CA ARG A 135 7.41 5.19 -6.32
C ARG A 135 8.06 6.01 -5.21
N LYS A 136 8.13 5.49 -3.98
CA LYS A 136 8.57 6.18 -2.76
C LYS A 136 7.92 7.56 -2.57
N LEU A 137 6.62 7.66 -2.84
CA LEU A 137 5.82 8.86 -2.57
C LEU A 137 5.47 8.93 -1.09
N VAL A 138 5.88 10.00 -0.42
CA VAL A 138 5.62 10.15 1.03
C VAL A 138 4.13 10.18 1.35
N GLU A 139 3.31 10.66 0.43
CA GLU A 139 1.86 10.77 0.57
C GLU A 139 1.14 9.40 0.54
N SER A 140 1.81 8.33 0.09
CA SER A 140 1.25 6.97 0.18
C SER A 140 0.89 6.55 1.60
N TRP A 141 1.60 7.06 2.59
CA TRP A 141 1.29 6.82 4.00
C TRP A 141 -0.04 7.44 4.44
N TRP A 142 -0.44 8.58 3.86
CA TRP A 142 -1.77 9.16 4.12
C TRP A 142 -2.89 8.30 3.57
N LEU A 143 -2.67 7.64 2.43
CA LEU A 143 -3.65 6.71 1.85
C LEU A 143 -3.80 5.46 2.72
N TRP A 144 -2.69 4.92 3.25
CA TRP A 144 -2.73 3.82 4.23
C TRP A 144 -3.43 4.22 5.52
N ILE A 145 -3.11 5.39 6.08
CA ILE A 145 -3.78 5.94 7.28
C ILE A 145 -5.29 6.06 7.02
N ALA A 146 -5.69 6.56 5.84
CA ALA A 146 -7.11 6.67 5.48
C ALA A 146 -7.77 5.28 5.39
N ALA A 147 -7.10 4.29 4.79
CA ALA A 147 -7.60 2.91 4.73
C ALA A 147 -7.78 2.31 6.14
N ASP A 148 -6.78 2.45 7.02
CA ASP A 148 -6.82 1.94 8.39
C ASP A 148 -7.95 2.58 9.19
N LEU A 149 -8.17 3.90 9.04
CA LEU A 149 -9.28 4.62 9.69
C LEU A 149 -10.66 4.13 9.25
N VAL A 150 -10.77 3.56 8.05
CA VAL A 150 -12.00 2.89 7.58
C VAL A 150 -12.05 1.44 8.09
N TYR A 151 -10.96 0.70 8.02
CA TYR A 151 -10.91 -0.70 8.45
C TYR A 151 -11.23 -0.88 9.94
N ILE A 152 -10.71 0.00 10.81
CA ILE A 152 -10.91 -0.10 12.27
C ILE A 152 -12.41 -0.18 12.62
N PRO A 153 -13.26 0.83 12.29
CA PRO A 153 -14.68 0.76 12.60
C PRO A 153 -15.42 -0.31 11.77
N LEU A 154 -14.98 -0.60 10.53
CA LEU A 154 -15.60 -1.61 9.69
C LEU A 154 -15.48 -3.01 10.30
N TYR A 155 -14.30 -3.38 10.79
CA TYR A 155 -14.09 -4.67 11.45
C TYR A 155 -14.75 -4.73 12.83
N ALA A 156 -14.79 -3.63 13.57
CA ALA A 156 -15.55 -3.55 14.81
C ALA A 156 -17.06 -3.77 14.56
N TYR A 157 -17.63 -3.15 13.52
CA TYR A 157 -19.03 -3.35 13.10
C TYR A 157 -19.32 -4.80 12.70
N LYS A 158 -18.38 -5.48 12.03
CA LYS A 158 -18.45 -6.91 11.68
C LYS A 158 -18.23 -7.85 12.90
N GLY A 159 -18.05 -7.32 14.11
CA GLY A 159 -17.78 -8.11 15.32
C GLY A 159 -16.35 -8.67 15.43
N LEU A 160 -15.46 -8.27 14.53
CA LEU A 160 -14.07 -8.73 14.44
C LEU A 160 -13.14 -7.80 15.27
N TYR A 161 -13.41 -7.70 16.57
CA TYR A 161 -12.71 -6.76 17.47
C TYR A 161 -11.21 -6.94 17.51
N LEU A 162 -10.72 -8.20 17.45
CA LEU A 162 -9.29 -8.48 17.46
C LEU A 162 -8.62 -7.96 16.18
N THR A 163 -9.24 -8.19 15.02
CA THR A 163 -8.78 -7.66 13.73
C THR A 163 -8.80 -6.13 13.75
N SER A 164 -9.86 -5.51 14.27
CA SER A 164 -9.93 -4.06 14.45
C SER A 164 -8.77 -3.54 15.30
N GLY A 165 -8.44 -4.21 16.42
CA GLY A 165 -7.30 -3.86 17.27
C GLY A 165 -5.94 -3.98 16.54
N LEU A 166 -5.77 -4.98 15.66
CA LEU A 166 -4.58 -5.13 14.83
C LEU A 166 -4.41 -3.96 13.84
N TYR A 167 -5.52 -3.46 13.26
CA TYR A 167 -5.46 -2.29 12.38
C TYR A 167 -5.10 -1.00 13.13
N VAL A 168 -5.40 -0.90 14.43
CA VAL A 168 -4.82 0.19 15.26
C VAL A 168 -3.30 0.10 15.31
N GLY A 169 -2.74 -1.11 15.41
CA GLY A 169 -1.29 -1.34 15.31
C GLY A 169 -0.71 -0.94 13.94
N PHE A 170 -1.40 -1.30 12.84
CA PHE A 170 -1.00 -0.88 11.48
C PHE A 170 -1.05 0.63 11.33
N LEU A 171 -2.09 1.29 11.81
CA LEU A 171 -2.20 2.75 11.83
C LEU A 171 -1.00 3.40 12.53
N ALA A 172 -0.59 2.88 13.68
CA ALA A 172 0.60 3.37 14.38
C ALA A 172 1.88 3.19 13.54
N LEU A 173 2.06 2.03 12.89
CA LEU A 173 3.18 1.80 11.97
C LEU A 173 3.15 2.75 10.76
N CYS A 174 1.98 3.05 10.21
CA CYS A 174 1.82 4.00 9.11
C CYS A 174 2.24 5.42 9.53
N VAL A 175 1.88 5.85 10.74
CA VAL A 175 2.34 7.14 11.30
C VAL A 175 3.86 7.17 11.46
N VAL A 176 4.45 6.09 12.00
CA VAL A 176 5.92 5.96 12.12
C VAL A 176 6.59 6.03 10.75
N GLY A 177 6.06 5.32 9.75
CA GLY A 177 6.53 5.33 8.37
C GLY A 177 6.47 6.73 7.74
N LEU A 178 5.34 7.42 7.91
CA LEU A 178 5.14 8.79 7.45
C LEU A 178 6.20 9.74 8.05
N LEU A 179 6.38 9.69 9.36
CA LEU A 179 7.35 10.54 10.06
C LEU A 179 8.79 10.21 9.63
N GLY A 180 9.11 8.92 9.48
CA GLY A 180 10.42 8.45 9.00
C GLY A 180 10.72 8.97 7.59
N TRP A 181 9.80 8.76 6.64
CA TRP A 181 9.99 9.19 5.25
C TRP A 181 10.01 10.72 5.09
N ARG A 182 9.25 11.46 5.90
CA ARG A 182 9.30 12.94 5.90
C ARG A 182 10.69 13.47 6.26
N ARG A 183 11.42 12.80 7.15
CA ARG A 183 12.77 13.20 7.56
C ARG A 183 13.81 12.98 6.46
N THR A 184 13.56 12.07 5.52
CA THR A 184 14.46 11.78 4.39
C THR A 184 14.15 12.63 3.15
N LEU A 185 13.10 13.46 3.16
CA LEU A 185 12.80 14.37 2.06
C LEU A 185 13.94 15.39 1.87
N PRO A 186 14.38 15.65 0.60
CA PRO A 186 15.38 16.67 0.32
C PRO A 186 14.94 18.03 0.84
N THR A 187 15.84 18.72 1.53
CA THR A 187 15.60 20.09 1.99
C THR A 187 15.43 21.05 0.80
N ARG A 188 14.71 22.16 1.03
CA ARG A 188 14.41 23.14 -0.04
C ARG A 188 15.68 23.69 -0.68
N GLY A 189 16.78 23.84 0.06
CA GLY A 189 18.08 24.27 -0.44
C GLY A 189 18.76 23.27 -1.37
N ALA A 190 18.67 21.97 -1.09
CA ALA A 190 19.23 20.93 -1.95
C ALA A 190 18.50 20.85 -3.30
N ARG A 191 17.18 21.12 -3.33
CA ARG A 191 16.41 21.16 -4.58
C ARG A 191 16.79 22.34 -5.49
N THR A 192 17.06 23.53 -4.91
CA THR A 192 17.49 24.70 -5.67
C THR A 192 18.90 24.54 -6.22
N ALA A 193 19.79 23.88 -5.49
CA ALA A 193 21.15 23.59 -5.95
C ALA A 193 21.12 22.59 -7.13
N ALA A 194 20.40 21.47 -6.99
CA ALA A 194 20.26 20.47 -8.06
C ALA A 194 19.56 21.02 -9.32
N ALA A 195 18.60 21.94 -9.16
CA ALA A 195 17.95 22.60 -10.28
C ALA A 195 18.88 23.60 -10.99
N ALA A 196 19.79 24.26 -10.27
CA ALA A 196 20.78 25.19 -10.85
C ALA A 196 21.86 24.43 -11.62
N GLU A 197 22.31 23.27 -11.12
CA GLU A 197 23.28 22.39 -11.81
C GLU A 197 22.71 21.76 -13.08
N ALA A 198 21.41 21.45 -13.15
CA ALA A 198 20.75 20.88 -14.32
C ALA A 198 20.51 21.91 -15.43
N THR A 199 20.70 23.21 -15.17
CA THR A 199 20.51 24.32 -16.14
C THR A 199 21.83 24.96 -16.57
N ALA A 200 22.98 24.54 -16.04
CA ALA A 200 24.33 24.96 -16.41
C ALA A 200 24.98 23.96 -17.35
#